data_a8eb4835d6e6edb5f5ee4d4f38ccae4e
#
_entry.id   a8eb4835d6e6edb5f5ee4d4f38ccae4e
#
_cell.length_a   1.000
_cell.length_b   1.000
_cell.length_c   1.000
_cell.angle_alpha   90.00
_cell.angle_beta   90.00
_cell.angle_gamma   90.00
#
_symmetry.space_group_name_H-M   'P 1'
#
loop_
_entity.id
_entity.type
_entity.pdbx_description
1 polymer ?
#
loop_
_entity_poly.entity_id
_entity_poly.type
_entity_poly.pdbx_seq_one_letter_code
_entity_poly.pdbx_strand_id
1 'polypeptide(L)'
;TAIGWVETDDADAFAELPQVEGVTLSRIAPGIHGDGGELMGHARGLDDPARYVVWAAGERDDMRSLRRFFRSEVGLGKDEANIFGYWKQGVTNTEIDNRRLAGYQKIVSEGGSLEDFDDLTIGV
;
A
#
# COMPACT_ATOMS: atom_id res chain seq x y z
N THR A 1 -17.94 6.06 7.68
CA THR A 1 -18.12 5.09 6.58
C THR A 1 -16.76 4.82 5.90
N ALA A 2 -16.45 3.57 5.68
CA ALA A 2 -15.23 3.16 5.01
C ALA A 2 -15.55 2.17 3.91
N ILE A 3 -14.76 2.23 2.82
CA ILE A 3 -14.81 1.25 1.75
C ILE A 3 -13.41 0.70 1.53
N GLY A 4 -13.31 -0.57 1.18
CA GLY A 4 -12.01 -1.18 0.96
C GLY A 4 -12.07 -2.40 0.06
N TRP A 5 -10.91 -2.76 -0.44
CA TRP A 5 -10.73 -3.93 -1.29
C TRP A 5 -9.60 -4.79 -0.74
N VAL A 6 -9.83 -6.09 -0.73
CA VAL A 6 -8.84 -7.08 -0.31
C VAL A 6 -8.52 -7.98 -1.50
N GLU A 7 -7.29 -7.92 -1.94
CA GLU A 7 -6.81 -8.74 -3.04
C GLU A 7 -6.37 -10.10 -2.51
N THR A 8 -7.16 -11.13 -2.78
CA THR A 8 -6.88 -12.49 -2.36
C THR A 8 -7.63 -13.49 -3.21
N ASP A 9 -7.04 -14.63 -3.45
CA ASP A 9 -7.71 -15.79 -4.07
C ASP A 9 -8.38 -16.68 -3.03
N ASP A 10 -8.16 -16.44 -1.75
CA ASP A 10 -8.73 -17.20 -0.64
C ASP A 10 -10.05 -16.58 -0.18
N ALA A 11 -11.14 -17.02 -0.81
CA ALA A 11 -12.47 -16.53 -0.48
C ALA A 11 -12.91 -16.92 0.94
N ASP A 12 -12.44 -18.06 1.46
CA ASP A 12 -12.77 -18.50 2.81
C ASP A 12 -12.11 -17.62 3.86
N ALA A 13 -10.83 -17.28 3.68
CA ALA A 13 -10.15 -16.35 4.56
C ALA A 13 -10.79 -14.96 4.52
N PHE A 14 -11.19 -14.49 3.36
CA PHE A 14 -11.92 -13.22 3.24
C PHE A 14 -13.25 -13.26 4.00
N ALA A 15 -13.98 -14.37 3.92
CA ALA A 15 -15.26 -14.52 4.60
C ALA A 15 -15.15 -14.52 6.13
N GLU A 16 -13.96 -14.83 6.66
CA GLU A 16 -13.69 -14.81 8.11
C GLU A 16 -13.43 -13.41 8.66
N LEU A 17 -13.23 -12.41 7.80
CA LEU A 17 -13.02 -11.03 8.25
C LEU A 17 -14.27 -10.53 8.98
N PRO A 18 -14.09 -9.81 10.10
CA PRO A 18 -15.23 -9.30 10.85
C PRO A 18 -16.02 -8.29 10.02
N GLN A 19 -17.34 -8.38 10.11
CA GLN A 19 -18.21 -7.37 9.51
C GLN A 19 -18.43 -6.25 10.50
N VAL A 20 -18.10 -5.04 10.09
CA VAL A 20 -18.20 -3.85 10.92
C VAL A 20 -19.18 -2.88 10.28
N GLU A 21 -20.11 -2.35 11.07
CA GLU A 21 -21.08 -1.38 10.60
C GLU A 21 -20.37 -0.15 10.01
N GLY A 22 -20.82 0.31 8.85
CA GLY A 22 -20.19 1.43 8.17
C GLY A 22 -18.95 1.10 7.36
N VAL A 23 -18.53 -0.17 7.35
CA VAL A 23 -17.36 -0.63 6.56
C VAL A 23 -17.83 -1.63 5.52
N THR A 24 -17.53 -1.35 4.27
CA THR A 24 -17.80 -2.26 3.14
C THR A 24 -16.49 -2.74 2.57
N LEU A 25 -16.25 -4.05 2.64
CA LEU A 25 -15.06 -4.68 2.05
C LEU A 25 -15.49 -5.56 0.88
N SER A 26 -14.73 -5.50 -0.19
CA SER A 26 -14.93 -6.32 -1.38
C SER A 26 -13.67 -7.11 -1.69
N ARG A 27 -13.83 -8.37 -2.07
CA ARG A 27 -12.71 -9.20 -2.48
C ARG A 27 -12.45 -9.00 -3.97
N ILE A 28 -11.18 -8.86 -4.32
CA ILE A 28 -10.75 -8.86 -5.73
C ILE A 28 -9.76 -9.99 -5.96
N ALA A 29 -9.83 -10.59 -7.13
CA ALA A 29 -8.91 -11.65 -7.50
C ALA A 29 -7.52 -11.07 -7.75
N PRO A 30 -6.44 -11.77 -7.33
CA PRO A 30 -5.09 -11.33 -7.63
C PRO A 30 -4.85 -11.25 -9.14
N GLY A 31 -4.19 -10.19 -9.55
CA GLY A 31 -3.79 -9.97 -10.92
C GLY A 31 -2.29 -9.80 -11.05
N ILE A 32 -1.86 -9.15 -12.11
CA ILE A 32 -0.46 -8.84 -12.35
C ILE A 32 -0.05 -7.69 -11.43
N HIS A 33 1.07 -7.86 -10.71
CA HIS A 33 1.63 -6.81 -9.87
C HIS A 33 2.53 -5.88 -10.68
N GLY A 34 2.63 -4.65 -10.23
CA GLY A 34 3.34 -3.56 -10.92
C GLY A 34 2.35 -2.49 -11.37
N ASP A 35 2.78 -1.24 -11.39
CA ASP A 35 1.95 -0.09 -11.76
C ASP A 35 0.63 0.02 -10.97
N GLY A 36 0.62 -0.50 -9.74
CA GLY A 36 -0.54 -0.47 -8.85
C GLY A 36 -1.43 -1.71 -8.90
N GLY A 37 -1.22 -2.61 -9.86
CA GLY A 37 -1.99 -3.85 -9.96
C GLY A 37 -3.49 -3.63 -10.05
N GLU A 38 -4.25 -4.60 -9.59
CA GLU A 38 -5.72 -4.52 -9.59
C GLU A 38 -6.27 -3.41 -8.67
N LEU A 39 -5.55 -3.12 -7.57
CA LEU A 39 -5.96 -2.09 -6.63
C LEU A 39 -5.98 -0.70 -7.27
N MET A 40 -5.06 -0.42 -8.19
CA MET A 40 -5.00 0.88 -8.87
C MET A 40 -6.26 1.14 -9.69
N GLY A 41 -6.81 0.12 -10.34
CA GLY A 41 -8.06 0.26 -11.09
C GLY A 41 -9.21 0.72 -10.19
N HIS A 42 -9.31 0.15 -8.99
CA HIS A 42 -10.33 0.54 -8.02
C HIS A 42 -10.05 1.94 -7.45
N ALA A 43 -8.79 2.28 -7.19
CA ALA A 43 -8.42 3.60 -6.70
C ALA A 43 -8.78 4.70 -7.70
N ARG A 44 -8.50 4.49 -8.98
CA ARG A 44 -8.85 5.44 -10.05
C ARG A 44 -10.34 5.54 -10.29
N GLY A 45 -11.11 4.53 -9.89
CA GLY A 45 -12.56 4.54 -9.99
C GLY A 45 -13.26 5.23 -8.82
N LEU A 46 -12.52 5.71 -7.81
CA LEU A 46 -13.12 6.43 -6.69
C LEU A 46 -13.73 7.76 -7.15
N ASP A 47 -14.93 8.03 -6.67
CA ASP A 47 -15.57 9.33 -6.86
C ASP A 47 -15.00 10.31 -5.83
N ASP A 48 -14.43 11.42 -6.31
CA ASP A 48 -13.79 12.44 -5.48
C ASP A 48 -12.76 11.86 -4.48
N PRO A 49 -11.65 11.29 -4.98
CA PRO A 49 -10.68 10.64 -4.10
C PRO A 49 -10.02 11.56 -3.09
N ALA A 50 -10.01 12.88 -3.31
CA ALA A 50 -9.42 13.85 -2.40
C ALA A 50 -10.16 13.94 -1.04
N ARG A 51 -11.37 13.43 -0.96
CA ARG A 51 -12.16 13.47 0.28
C ARG A 51 -11.87 12.29 1.22
N TYR A 52 -11.05 11.33 0.80
CA TYR A 52 -10.76 10.15 1.58
C TYR A 52 -9.44 10.28 2.32
N VAL A 53 -9.36 9.58 3.46
CA VAL A 53 -8.10 9.20 4.08
C VAL A 53 -7.84 7.77 3.64
N VAL A 54 -6.64 7.49 3.18
CA VAL A 54 -6.29 6.21 2.56
C VAL A 54 -5.33 5.44 3.45
N TRP A 55 -5.62 4.18 3.65
CA TRP A 55 -4.68 3.22 4.24
C TRP A 55 -4.57 2.03 3.30
N ALA A 56 -3.36 1.66 2.93
CA ALA A 56 -3.13 0.53 2.05
C ALA A 56 -1.83 -0.19 2.41
N ALA A 57 -1.82 -1.49 2.21
CA ALA A 57 -0.63 -2.30 2.41
C ALA A 57 -0.65 -3.45 1.41
N GLY A 58 0.50 -3.78 0.85
CA GLY A 58 0.57 -4.84 -0.13
C GLY A 58 1.92 -4.96 -0.82
N GLU A 59 1.89 -5.43 -2.05
CA GLU A 59 3.06 -5.60 -2.88
C GLU A 59 3.73 -4.25 -3.12
N ARG A 60 5.04 -4.24 -3.09
CA ARG A 60 5.82 -3.02 -3.00
C ARG A 60 5.66 -2.07 -4.19
N ASP A 61 5.69 -2.61 -5.41
CA ASP A 61 5.55 -1.79 -6.60
C ASP A 61 4.13 -1.24 -6.76
N ASP A 62 3.14 -2.06 -6.40
CA ASP A 62 1.74 -1.63 -6.38
C ASP A 62 1.54 -0.48 -5.39
N MET A 63 2.12 -0.61 -4.20
CA MET A 63 1.98 0.42 -3.16
C MET A 63 2.72 1.70 -3.53
N ARG A 64 3.86 1.59 -4.21
CA ARG A 64 4.58 2.77 -4.73
C ARG A 64 3.72 3.54 -5.73
N SER A 65 3.07 2.84 -6.63
CA SER A 65 2.19 3.45 -7.63
C SER A 65 0.96 4.09 -7.00
N LEU A 66 0.34 3.41 -6.02
CA LEU A 66 -0.79 3.96 -5.27
C LEU A 66 -0.39 5.22 -4.49
N ARG A 67 0.78 5.20 -3.85
CA ARG A 67 1.29 6.37 -3.11
C ARG A 67 1.47 7.55 -4.05
N ARG A 68 2.05 7.33 -5.21
CA ARG A 68 2.21 8.37 -6.23
C ARG A 68 0.87 8.92 -6.67
N PHE A 69 -0.10 8.05 -6.93
CA PHE A 69 -1.44 8.47 -7.33
C PHE A 69 -2.09 9.36 -6.27
N PHE A 70 -2.17 8.90 -5.03
CA PHE A 70 -2.87 9.64 -3.99
C PHE A 70 -2.14 10.91 -3.56
N ARG A 71 -0.82 10.89 -3.49
CA ARG A 71 -0.04 12.04 -3.03
C ARG A 71 0.23 13.07 -4.13
N SER A 72 0.53 12.62 -5.35
CA SER A 72 0.92 13.51 -6.44
C SER A 72 -0.23 13.88 -7.36
N GLU A 73 -1.07 12.94 -7.76
CA GLU A 73 -2.19 13.21 -8.66
C GLU A 73 -3.42 13.73 -7.91
N VAL A 74 -3.75 13.13 -6.76
CA VAL A 74 -4.89 13.54 -5.95
C VAL A 74 -4.54 14.69 -5.01
N GLY A 75 -3.31 14.72 -4.51
CA GLY A 75 -2.81 15.80 -3.66
C GLY A 75 -3.00 15.57 -2.16
N LEU A 76 -3.18 14.32 -1.72
CA LEU A 76 -3.27 14.00 -0.30
C LEU A 76 -1.91 14.16 0.38
N GLY A 77 -1.91 14.66 1.61
CA GLY A 77 -0.71 14.73 2.44
C GLY A 77 -0.29 13.38 3.01
N LYS A 78 0.88 13.32 3.63
CA LYS A 78 1.40 12.09 4.25
C LYS A 78 0.46 11.53 5.31
N ASP A 79 -0.22 12.40 6.06
CA ASP A 79 -1.15 12.00 7.10
C ASP A 79 -2.46 11.46 6.54
N GLU A 80 -2.76 11.76 5.30
CA GLU A 80 -4.00 11.37 4.65
C GLU A 80 -3.85 10.13 3.75
N ALA A 81 -2.63 9.80 3.36
CA ALA A 81 -2.33 8.64 2.52
C ALA A 81 -1.22 7.81 3.15
N ASN A 82 -1.61 6.81 3.93
CA ASN A 82 -0.72 5.88 4.63
C ASN A 82 -0.62 4.60 3.82
N ILE A 83 0.46 4.44 3.07
CA ILE A 83 0.59 3.36 2.09
C ILE A 83 1.94 2.66 2.28
N PHE A 84 1.89 1.35 2.53
CA PHE A 84 3.05 0.56 2.93
C PHE A 84 3.25 -0.64 2.03
N GLY A 85 4.43 -0.73 1.40
CA GLY A 85 4.86 -1.95 0.72
C GLY A 85 5.56 -2.87 1.71
N TYR A 86 5.07 -4.08 1.90
CA TYR A 86 5.63 -5.01 2.87
C TYR A 86 6.11 -6.34 2.24
N TRP A 87 5.81 -6.57 0.97
CA TRP A 87 6.36 -7.72 0.24
C TRP A 87 6.64 -7.35 -1.21
N LYS A 88 7.45 -8.14 -1.88
CA LYS A 88 7.81 -7.94 -3.28
C LYS A 88 7.67 -9.26 -4.01
N GLN A 89 7.00 -9.26 -5.15
CA GLN A 89 6.89 -10.45 -5.99
C GLN A 89 8.28 -10.96 -6.38
N GLY A 90 8.51 -12.25 -6.15
CA GLY A 90 9.80 -12.87 -6.46
C GLY A 90 10.92 -12.64 -5.45
N VAL A 91 10.65 -11.94 -4.33
CA VAL A 91 11.64 -11.64 -3.29
C VAL A 91 11.18 -12.22 -1.96
N THR A 92 12.08 -12.88 -1.22
CA THR A 92 11.74 -13.45 0.09
C THR A 92 11.53 -12.38 1.15
N ASN A 93 10.78 -12.70 2.21
CA ASN A 93 10.61 -11.79 3.34
C ASN A 93 11.94 -11.43 4.01
N THR A 94 12.87 -12.38 4.09
CA THR A 94 14.21 -12.12 4.64
C THR A 94 14.97 -11.09 3.81
N GLU A 95 14.90 -11.17 2.50
CA GLU A 95 15.54 -10.19 1.62
C GLU A 95 14.91 -8.81 1.77
N ILE A 96 13.60 -8.74 1.88
CA ILE A 96 12.88 -7.47 2.11
C ILE A 96 13.31 -6.85 3.44
N ASP A 97 13.36 -7.64 4.51
CA ASP A 97 13.74 -7.16 5.83
C ASP A 97 15.18 -6.64 5.86
N ASN A 98 16.10 -7.34 5.20
CA ASN A 98 17.49 -6.91 5.09
C ASN A 98 17.62 -5.58 4.34
N ARG A 99 16.86 -5.41 3.26
CA ARG A 99 16.86 -4.17 2.49
C ARG A 99 16.25 -3.01 3.27
N ARG A 100 15.20 -3.27 4.05
CA ARG A 100 14.60 -2.25 4.92
C ARG A 100 15.58 -1.81 6.00
N LEU A 101 16.28 -2.75 6.61
CA LEU A 101 17.27 -2.43 7.63
C LEU A 101 18.40 -1.57 7.04
N ALA A 102 18.91 -1.92 5.87
CA ALA A 102 19.93 -1.14 5.19
C ALA A 102 19.43 0.28 4.86
N GLY A 103 18.20 0.40 4.38
CA GLY A 103 17.57 1.69 4.11
C GLY A 103 17.40 2.53 5.36
N TYR A 104 16.96 1.91 6.45
CA TYR A 104 16.82 2.58 7.74
C TYR A 104 18.16 3.08 8.27
N GLN A 105 19.20 2.24 8.23
CA GLN A 105 20.53 2.62 8.66
C GLN A 105 21.09 3.78 7.84
N LYS A 106 20.81 3.80 6.55
CA LYS A 106 21.21 4.89 5.66
C LYS A 106 20.55 6.21 6.06
N ILE A 107 19.25 6.19 6.31
CA ILE A 107 18.52 7.39 6.74
C ILE A 107 19.10 7.94 8.03
N VAL A 108 19.28 7.09 9.03
CA VAL A 108 19.78 7.50 10.35
C VAL A 108 21.19 8.07 10.23
N SER A 109 22.07 7.46 9.42
CA SER A 109 23.43 7.92 9.22
C SER A 109 23.48 9.28 8.49
N GLU A 110 22.49 9.61 7.69
CA GLU A 110 22.37 10.88 7.00
C GLU A 110 21.62 11.95 7.82
N GLY A 111 21.24 11.63 9.06
CA GLY A 111 20.54 12.55 9.95
C GLY A 111 19.03 12.61 9.73
N GLY A 112 18.48 11.67 8.98
CA GLY A 112 17.03 11.55 8.77
C GLY A 112 16.32 10.87 9.92
N SER A 113 14.99 10.78 9.82
CA SER A 113 14.14 10.16 10.81
C SER A 113 13.38 8.97 10.22
N LEU A 114 12.73 8.18 11.09
CA LEU A 114 11.89 7.07 10.65
C LEU A 114 10.72 7.50 9.78
N GLU A 115 10.28 8.73 9.88
CA GLU A 115 9.21 9.27 9.04
C GLU A 115 9.60 9.32 7.57
N ASP A 116 10.89 9.47 7.28
CA ASP A 116 11.41 9.49 5.92
C ASP A 116 11.45 8.10 5.29
N PHE A 117 11.34 7.05 6.11
CA PHE A 117 11.47 5.67 5.66
C PHE A 117 10.37 5.25 4.67
N ASP A 118 9.15 5.75 4.86
CA ASP A 118 8.01 5.43 3.99
C ASP A 118 8.21 5.94 2.56
N ASP A 119 8.97 7.00 2.41
CA ASP A 119 9.22 7.61 1.10
C ASP A 119 10.45 7.03 0.42
N LEU A 120 11.18 6.12 1.10
CA LEU A 120 12.35 5.50 0.52
C LEU A 120 11.99 4.57 -0.63
N THR A 121 12.70 4.75 -1.72
CA THR A 121 12.78 3.73 -2.75
C THR A 121 13.80 2.70 -2.31
N ILE A 122 13.35 1.68 -1.61
CA ILE A 122 14.21 0.55 -1.26
C ILE A 122 14.36 -0.30 -2.50
N GLY A 123 15.59 -0.52 -2.94
CA GLY A 123 15.89 -1.24 -4.18
C GLY A 123 15.54 -2.72 -4.11
N VAL A 124 14.31 -3.05 -4.40
CA VAL A 124 13.83 -4.43 -4.48
C VAL A 124 13.28 -4.71 -5.86
#